data_78d2d1fed4520b34bdab42fef28de223
#
_entry.id   78d2d1fed4520b34bdab42fef28de223
#
_cell.length_a   1.000
_cell.length_b   1.000
_cell.length_c   1.000
_cell.angle_alpha   90.00
_cell.angle_beta   90.00
_cell.angle_gamma   90.00
#
_symmetry.space_group_name_H-M   'P 1'
#
loop_
_entity.id
_entity.type
_entity.pdbx_description
1 polymer ?
#
loop_
_entity_poly.entity_id
_entity_poly.type
_entity_poly.pdbx_seq_one_letter_code
_entity_poly.pdbx_strand_id
1 'polypeptide(L)'
;MTGRDDPPPRHTLADHRLGADLAHSHDGEADHDHDDFDDGPIEDNPLWIADNVTLTSVGIDIGSAGTQVIFSKVHLRRLSEDLTSRYYVVGRETLFRSPVALTPYQSEERIDDLKLRAIIDDAYKQASLNAKDIDTGVVILTGEALRRENAQAIGNLLAEQGGDFE
;
A
#
# COMPACT_ATOMS: atom_id res chain seq x y z
N MET A 1 3.95 62.27 40.41
CA MET A 1 3.07 61.51 39.46
C MET A 1 3.85 60.31 39.05
N THR A 2 3.61 59.21 39.72
CA THR A 2 4.31 57.94 39.51
C THR A 2 3.45 57.09 38.58
N GLY A 3 3.89 56.96 37.31
CA GLY A 3 3.29 56.02 36.37
C GLY A 3 3.55 54.59 36.87
N ARG A 4 2.49 53.81 37.05
CA ARG A 4 2.58 52.40 37.28
C ARG A 4 2.79 51.76 35.91
N ASP A 5 3.97 51.15 35.69
CA ASP A 5 4.20 50.23 34.62
C ASP A 5 3.44 48.93 34.94
N ASP A 6 2.26 48.78 34.37
CA ASP A 6 1.57 47.49 34.39
C ASP A 6 2.32 46.52 33.45
N PRO A 7 2.62 45.30 33.91
CA PRO A 7 3.26 44.31 33.04
C PRO A 7 2.33 43.94 31.87
N PRO A 8 2.88 43.67 30.72
CA PRO A 8 2.07 43.27 29.52
C PRO A 8 1.24 42.03 29.82
N PRO A 9 0.06 41.90 29.21
CA PRO A 9 -0.80 40.76 29.41
C PRO A 9 -0.10 39.48 29.04
N ARG A 10 -0.20 38.46 29.89
CA ARG A 10 0.39 37.12 29.62
C ARG A 10 -0.40 36.42 28.53
N HIS A 11 0.25 36.06 27.45
CA HIS A 11 -0.33 35.19 26.44
C HIS A 11 -0.63 33.82 27.03
N THR A 12 -1.81 33.29 26.75
CA THR A 12 -2.26 31.96 27.14
C THR A 12 -2.39 31.09 25.91
N LEU A 13 -2.35 29.77 26.08
CA LEU A 13 -2.57 28.81 25.00
C LEU A 13 -3.93 28.99 24.29
N ALA A 14 -4.87 29.71 24.89
CA ALA A 14 -6.17 30.02 24.29
C ALA A 14 -6.07 31.11 23.22
N ASP A 15 -5.01 31.91 23.22
CA ASP A 15 -4.79 32.99 22.26
C ASP A 15 -4.23 32.49 20.93
N HIS A 16 -3.79 31.21 20.87
CA HIS A 16 -3.28 30.53 19.70
C HIS A 16 -4.32 29.58 19.06
N ARG A 17 -5.57 29.96 19.02
CA ARG A 17 -6.60 29.20 18.31
C ARG A 17 -6.34 29.24 16.79
N LEU A 18 -6.21 28.06 16.20
CA LEU A 18 -6.10 27.82 14.77
C LEU A 18 -7.07 28.73 13.96
N GLY A 19 -6.53 29.59 13.12
CA GLY A 19 -7.28 30.34 12.11
C GLY A 19 -7.60 31.78 12.44
N ALA A 20 -7.11 32.38 13.55
CA ALA A 20 -7.17 33.81 13.73
C ALA A 20 -5.81 34.44 13.37
N ASP A 21 -5.71 35.01 12.15
CA ASP A 21 -4.65 35.95 11.81
C ASP A 21 -4.72 37.18 12.71
N LEU A 22 -4.19 37.04 13.91
CA LEU A 22 -3.91 38.20 14.76
C LEU A 22 -2.48 38.61 14.44
N ALA A 23 -2.34 39.57 13.52
CA ALA A 23 -1.12 40.33 13.40
C ALA A 23 -0.88 41.06 14.74
N HIS A 24 -0.10 40.45 15.63
CA HIS A 24 0.38 41.09 16.81
C HIS A 24 1.81 41.57 16.55
N SER A 25 1.99 42.87 16.60
CA SER A 25 3.33 43.47 16.56
C SER A 25 3.96 43.31 17.95
N HIS A 26 5.07 42.61 18.03
CA HIS A 26 5.94 42.60 19.17
C HIS A 26 6.92 43.78 19.07
N ASP A 27 6.62 44.92 19.71
CA ASP A 27 7.60 45.97 19.95
C ASP A 27 8.54 45.53 21.07
N GLY A 28 9.56 44.77 20.76
CA GLY A 28 10.60 44.38 21.73
C GLY A 28 11.33 43.11 21.32
N GLU A 29 12.55 43.31 20.87
CA GLU A 29 13.71 42.42 20.74
C GLU A 29 13.59 40.96 21.25
N ALA A 30 12.71 40.20 20.67
CA ALA A 30 12.81 38.75 20.55
C ALA A 30 12.26 38.41 19.19
N ASP A 31 13.14 38.58 18.21
CA ASP A 31 12.95 38.01 16.87
C ASP A 31 12.90 36.49 17.06
N HIS A 32 11.67 36.00 17.26
CA HIS A 32 11.42 34.58 17.14
C HIS A 32 11.45 34.35 15.63
N ASP A 33 12.64 34.06 15.11
CA ASP A 33 12.78 33.43 13.80
C ASP A 33 11.82 32.24 13.82
N HIS A 34 10.63 32.45 13.27
CA HIS A 34 9.89 31.39 12.69
C HIS A 34 10.70 31.01 11.48
N ASP A 35 11.73 30.17 11.69
CA ASP A 35 12.31 29.42 10.62
C ASP A 35 11.12 28.78 9.92
N ASP A 36 10.67 29.41 8.84
CA ASP A 36 9.85 28.75 7.83
C ASP A 36 10.71 27.60 7.31
N PHE A 37 10.75 26.51 8.09
CA PHE A 37 11.27 25.25 7.61
C PHE A 37 10.35 24.89 6.45
N ASP A 38 10.81 25.22 5.26
CA ASP A 38 10.28 24.61 4.06
C ASP A 38 10.64 23.11 4.15
N ASP A 39 9.78 22.36 4.83
CA ASP A 39 9.92 20.91 4.99
C ASP A 39 9.90 20.18 3.64
N GLY A 40 9.88 20.93 2.53
CA GLY A 40 9.77 20.39 1.18
C GLY A 40 8.39 19.78 0.92
N PRO A 41 8.25 19.03 -0.18
CA PRO A 41 7.03 18.31 -0.48
C PRO A 41 6.70 17.31 0.64
N ILE A 42 5.42 17.27 1.07
CA ILE A 42 4.98 16.40 2.15
C ILE A 42 5.29 14.92 1.87
N GLU A 43 5.38 14.55 0.60
CA GLU A 43 5.72 13.21 0.12
C GLU A 43 7.16 12.80 0.45
N ASP A 44 8.05 13.77 0.73
CA ASP A 44 9.44 13.54 1.12
C ASP A 44 9.59 13.41 2.64
N ASN A 45 8.54 13.73 3.40
CA ASN A 45 8.56 13.63 4.86
C ASN A 45 8.62 12.14 5.29
N PRO A 46 9.63 11.74 6.12
CA PRO A 46 9.80 10.34 6.55
C PRO A 46 8.57 9.75 7.24
N LEU A 47 7.81 10.55 8.00
CA LEU A 47 6.59 10.11 8.65
C LEU A 47 5.48 9.85 7.63
N TRP A 48 5.35 10.73 6.64
CA TRP A 48 4.40 10.55 5.55
C TRP A 48 4.72 9.28 4.74
N ILE A 49 6.01 9.06 4.41
CA ILE A 49 6.46 7.86 3.69
C ILE A 49 6.15 6.60 4.52
N ALA A 50 6.40 6.63 5.84
CA ALA A 50 6.09 5.52 6.71
C ALA A 50 4.58 5.23 6.83
N ASP A 51 3.74 6.25 6.70
CA ASP A 51 2.29 6.13 6.81
C ASP A 51 1.60 5.82 5.46
N ASN A 52 2.30 6.01 4.34
CA ASN A 52 1.77 5.78 3.00
C ASN A 52 2.64 4.76 2.25
N VAL A 53 2.17 3.53 2.15
CA VAL A 53 2.88 2.43 1.51
C VAL A 53 2.19 2.05 0.21
N THR A 54 2.98 1.87 -0.84
CA THR A 54 2.48 1.35 -2.12
C THR A 54 3.11 0.00 -2.38
N LEU A 55 2.28 -1.02 -2.58
CA LEU A 55 2.71 -2.39 -2.87
C LEU A 55 2.28 -2.78 -4.28
N THR A 56 3.16 -3.45 -5.00
CA THR A 56 2.81 -4.16 -6.22
C THR A 56 2.37 -5.57 -5.85
N SER A 57 1.15 -5.93 -6.22
CA SER A 57 0.55 -7.22 -5.87
C SER A 57 0.21 -8.04 -7.09
N VAL A 58 0.26 -9.37 -6.94
CA VAL A 58 -0.26 -10.33 -7.92
C VAL A 58 -1.39 -11.15 -7.30
N GLY A 59 -2.48 -11.31 -8.05
CA GLY A 59 -3.57 -12.23 -7.74
C GLY A 59 -3.64 -13.30 -8.81
N ILE A 60 -3.61 -14.57 -8.41
CA ILE A 60 -3.72 -15.72 -9.31
C ILE A 60 -4.98 -16.50 -8.91
N ASP A 61 -5.96 -16.50 -9.78
CA ASP A 61 -7.18 -17.30 -9.61
C ASP A 61 -7.11 -18.54 -10.49
N ILE A 62 -7.14 -19.71 -9.87
CA ILE A 62 -7.11 -21.02 -10.53
C ILE A 62 -8.47 -21.69 -10.28
N GLY A 63 -9.39 -21.43 -11.18
CA GLY A 63 -10.73 -22.05 -11.14
C GLY A 63 -10.78 -23.39 -11.86
N SER A 64 -11.96 -24.05 -11.78
CA SER A 64 -12.19 -25.35 -12.44
C SER A 64 -12.00 -25.33 -13.94
N ALA A 65 -12.37 -24.22 -14.60
CA ALA A 65 -12.36 -24.10 -16.05
C ALA A 65 -11.37 -23.05 -16.56
N GLY A 66 -11.02 -22.08 -15.71
CA GLY A 66 -10.22 -20.94 -16.14
C GLY A 66 -9.24 -20.48 -15.09
N THR A 67 -8.07 -20.02 -15.56
CA THR A 67 -7.02 -19.40 -14.76
C THR A 67 -6.82 -17.97 -15.24
N GLN A 68 -6.73 -17.03 -14.27
CA GLN A 68 -6.46 -15.62 -14.55
C GLN A 68 -5.42 -15.07 -13.60
N VAL A 69 -4.58 -14.16 -14.12
CA VAL A 69 -3.56 -13.44 -13.35
C VAL A 69 -3.84 -11.95 -13.42
N ILE A 70 -3.79 -11.27 -12.28
CA ILE A 70 -4.04 -9.83 -12.16
C ILE A 70 -2.89 -9.20 -11.39
N PHE A 71 -2.28 -8.16 -11.95
CA PHE A 71 -1.30 -7.32 -11.27
C PHE A 71 -1.94 -5.99 -10.88
N SER A 72 -1.68 -5.54 -9.67
CA SER A 72 -2.26 -4.30 -9.13
C SER A 72 -1.26 -3.54 -8.28
N LYS A 73 -1.39 -2.21 -8.23
CA LYS A 73 -0.83 -1.39 -7.16
C LYS A 73 -1.86 -1.24 -6.06
N VAL A 74 -1.45 -1.49 -4.83
CA VAL A 74 -2.29 -1.34 -3.64
C VAL A 74 -1.69 -0.21 -2.81
N HIS A 75 -2.47 0.84 -2.59
CA HIS A 75 -2.08 1.97 -1.75
C HIS A 75 -2.61 1.74 -0.35
N LEU A 76 -1.72 1.70 0.60
CA LEU A 76 -1.99 1.50 2.01
C LEU A 76 -1.69 2.79 2.76
N ARG A 77 -2.54 3.14 3.71
CA ARG A 77 -2.34 4.28 4.57
C ARG A 77 -2.62 3.94 6.02
N ARG A 78 -1.72 4.39 6.91
CA ARG A 78 -1.97 4.39 8.34
C ARG A 78 -2.81 5.62 8.68
N LEU A 79 -3.95 5.40 9.31
CA LEU A 79 -4.80 6.50 9.79
C LEU A 79 -4.32 6.88 11.19
N SER A 80 -3.77 8.09 11.33
CA SER A 80 -3.19 8.60 12.57
C SER A 80 -4.21 8.79 13.71
N GLU A 81 -5.50 8.82 13.39
CA GLU A 81 -6.59 8.94 14.38
C GLU A 81 -6.75 7.68 15.23
N ASP A 82 -6.37 6.52 14.69
CA ASP A 82 -6.31 5.27 15.42
C ASP A 82 -4.89 5.08 15.97
N LEU A 83 -4.70 5.02 17.27
CA LEU A 83 -3.44 4.66 17.94
C LEU A 83 -2.98 3.21 17.60
N THR A 84 -3.38 2.71 16.44
CA THR A 84 -3.09 1.38 15.97
C THR A 84 -2.06 1.41 14.84
N SER A 85 -1.20 0.38 14.79
CA SER A 85 -0.23 0.18 13.71
C SER A 85 -0.88 -0.35 12.41
N ARG A 86 -2.20 -0.25 12.28
CA ARG A 86 -2.94 -0.81 11.14
C ARG A 86 -2.82 0.07 9.90
N TYR A 87 -2.58 -0.58 8.77
CA TYR A 87 -2.72 0.02 7.45
C TYR A 87 -4.08 -0.33 6.86
N TYR A 88 -4.64 0.63 6.14
CA TYR A 88 -5.90 0.48 5.43
C TYR A 88 -5.66 0.63 3.93
N VAL A 89 -6.32 -0.17 3.13
CA VAL A 89 -6.29 -0.03 1.68
C VAL A 89 -7.10 1.21 1.31
N VAL A 90 -6.41 2.26 0.85
CA VAL A 90 -7.03 3.53 0.44
C VAL A 90 -7.16 3.66 -1.06
N GLY A 91 -6.47 2.82 -1.83
CA GLY A 91 -6.56 2.80 -3.28
C GLY A 91 -6.08 1.48 -3.87
N ARG A 92 -6.60 1.16 -5.04
CA ARG A 92 -6.16 0.01 -5.84
C ARG A 92 -6.23 0.39 -7.32
N GLU A 93 -5.13 0.17 -8.01
CA GLU A 93 -5.00 0.36 -9.44
C GLU A 93 -4.65 -0.98 -10.09
N THR A 94 -5.41 -1.38 -11.12
CA THR A 94 -5.06 -2.58 -11.89
C THR A 94 -4.01 -2.21 -12.94
N LEU A 95 -2.82 -2.79 -12.82
CA LEU A 95 -1.72 -2.60 -13.78
C LEU A 95 -1.93 -3.44 -15.04
N PHE A 96 -2.31 -4.70 -14.83
CA PHE A 96 -2.56 -5.64 -15.92
C PHE A 96 -3.51 -6.74 -15.46
N ARG A 97 -4.34 -7.19 -16.40
CA ARG A 97 -5.21 -8.36 -16.24
C ARG A 97 -5.02 -9.29 -17.44
N SER A 98 -4.58 -10.52 -17.18
CA SER A 98 -4.45 -11.49 -18.25
C SER A 98 -5.81 -11.87 -18.85
N PRO A 99 -5.86 -12.30 -20.11
CA PRO A 99 -6.98 -13.09 -20.59
C PRO A 99 -7.19 -14.31 -19.69
N VAL A 100 -8.43 -14.80 -19.60
CA VAL A 100 -8.71 -16.06 -18.92
C VAL A 100 -8.21 -17.21 -19.81
N ALA A 101 -7.22 -17.94 -19.33
CA ALA A 101 -6.75 -19.17 -19.96
C ALA A 101 -7.54 -20.37 -19.42
N LEU A 102 -7.67 -21.42 -20.19
CA LEU A 102 -8.23 -22.68 -19.67
C LEU A 102 -7.29 -23.26 -18.62
N THR A 103 -7.82 -23.67 -17.48
CA THR A 103 -7.02 -24.36 -16.48
C THR A 103 -6.53 -25.68 -17.03
N PRO A 104 -5.20 -25.89 -17.11
CA PRO A 104 -4.65 -27.07 -17.74
C PRO A 104 -4.72 -28.28 -16.81
N TYR A 105 -5.28 -29.38 -17.27
CA TYR A 105 -5.29 -30.64 -16.56
C TYR A 105 -4.42 -31.67 -17.28
N GLN A 106 -3.64 -32.42 -16.53
CA GLN A 106 -2.91 -33.57 -17.01
C GLN A 106 -3.81 -34.81 -17.03
N SER A 107 -4.70 -34.91 -16.03
CA SER A 107 -5.72 -35.95 -15.89
C SER A 107 -6.94 -35.36 -15.14
N GLU A 108 -8.00 -36.15 -14.96
CA GLU A 108 -9.16 -35.76 -14.17
C GLU A 108 -8.82 -35.46 -12.70
N GLU A 109 -7.68 -35.95 -12.20
CA GLU A 109 -7.27 -35.82 -10.80
C GLU A 109 -6.12 -34.85 -10.57
N ARG A 110 -5.49 -34.35 -11.67
CA ARG A 110 -4.24 -33.60 -11.57
C ARG A 110 -4.17 -32.41 -12.52
N ILE A 111 -3.80 -31.26 -11.97
CA ILE A 111 -3.48 -30.05 -12.75
C ILE A 111 -2.09 -30.23 -13.38
N ASP A 112 -1.94 -29.81 -14.64
CA ASP A 112 -0.65 -29.76 -15.35
C ASP A 112 0.14 -28.54 -14.85
N ASP A 113 1.03 -28.77 -13.91
CA ASP A 113 1.84 -27.73 -13.25
C ASP A 113 2.78 -27.01 -14.22
N LEU A 114 3.33 -27.71 -15.22
CA LEU A 114 4.20 -27.09 -16.23
C LEU A 114 3.44 -26.12 -17.12
N LYS A 115 2.25 -26.52 -17.59
CA LYS A 115 1.41 -25.65 -18.42
C LYS A 115 0.83 -24.50 -17.61
N LEU A 116 0.46 -24.73 -16.35
CA LEU A 116 -0.02 -23.68 -15.46
C LEU A 116 1.08 -22.63 -15.24
N ARG A 117 2.31 -23.07 -14.97
CA ARG A 117 3.47 -22.18 -14.86
C ARG A 117 3.66 -21.35 -16.13
N ALA A 118 3.58 -21.98 -17.30
CA ALA A 118 3.72 -21.27 -18.57
C ALA A 118 2.66 -20.17 -18.77
N ILE A 119 1.41 -20.41 -18.33
CA ILE A 119 0.34 -19.40 -18.35
C ILE A 119 0.70 -18.21 -17.46
N ILE A 120 1.21 -18.48 -16.26
CA ILE A 120 1.58 -17.44 -15.30
C ILE A 120 2.80 -16.64 -15.80
N ASP A 121 3.84 -17.32 -16.28
CA ASP A 121 5.04 -16.70 -16.85
C ASP A 121 4.70 -15.82 -18.05
N ASP A 122 3.75 -16.23 -18.88
CA ASP A 122 3.27 -15.43 -20.01
C ASP A 122 2.53 -14.16 -19.52
N ALA A 123 1.74 -14.26 -18.46
CA ALA A 123 1.11 -13.09 -17.86
C ALA A 123 2.14 -12.08 -17.31
N TYR A 124 3.19 -12.54 -16.64
CA TYR A 124 4.31 -11.70 -16.21
C TYR A 124 4.99 -10.98 -17.38
N LYS A 125 5.25 -11.70 -18.47
CA LYS A 125 5.85 -11.13 -19.69
C LYS A 125 4.95 -10.07 -20.32
N GLN A 126 3.65 -10.34 -20.44
CA GLN A 126 2.70 -9.39 -21.00
C GLN A 126 2.54 -8.14 -20.13
N ALA A 127 2.61 -8.30 -18.82
CA ALA A 127 2.59 -7.19 -17.87
C ALA A 127 3.92 -6.39 -17.83
N SER A 128 4.99 -6.91 -18.44
CA SER A 128 6.35 -6.36 -18.35
C SER A 128 6.85 -6.30 -16.90
N LEU A 129 6.46 -7.26 -16.06
CA LEU A 129 6.83 -7.39 -14.66
C LEU A 129 7.68 -8.65 -14.44
N ASN A 130 8.47 -8.63 -13.37
CA ASN A 130 9.23 -9.80 -12.92
C ASN A 130 8.80 -10.15 -11.48
N ALA A 131 9.09 -11.37 -11.03
CA ALA A 131 8.77 -11.79 -9.67
C ALA A 131 9.37 -10.87 -8.58
N LYS A 132 10.57 -10.32 -8.81
CA LYS A 132 11.22 -9.35 -7.91
C LYS A 132 10.51 -8.00 -7.79
N ASP A 133 9.63 -7.68 -8.72
CA ASP A 133 8.86 -6.42 -8.74
C ASP A 133 7.55 -6.56 -7.94
N ILE A 134 7.29 -7.75 -7.39
CA ILE A 134 6.08 -8.09 -6.63
C ILE A 134 6.41 -8.07 -5.13
N ASP A 135 5.68 -7.26 -4.39
CA ASP A 135 5.83 -7.12 -2.94
C ASP A 135 4.95 -8.13 -2.18
N THR A 136 3.78 -8.47 -2.74
CA THR A 136 2.82 -9.37 -2.11
C THR A 136 1.93 -10.04 -3.15
N GLY A 137 1.30 -11.16 -2.77
CA GLY A 137 0.40 -11.86 -3.67
C GLY A 137 -0.59 -12.77 -2.97
N VAL A 138 -1.55 -13.24 -3.75
CA VAL A 138 -2.53 -14.23 -3.33
C VAL A 138 -2.78 -15.23 -4.45
N VAL A 139 -2.81 -16.51 -4.08
CA VAL A 139 -3.23 -17.59 -4.96
C VAL A 139 -4.52 -18.18 -4.44
N ILE A 140 -5.54 -18.19 -5.28
CA ILE A 140 -6.85 -18.74 -4.96
C ILE A 140 -7.10 -19.95 -5.86
N LEU A 141 -7.34 -21.10 -5.24
CA LEU A 141 -7.81 -22.30 -5.95
C LEU A 141 -9.29 -22.50 -5.61
N THR A 142 -10.12 -22.61 -6.65
CA THR A 142 -11.56 -22.70 -6.47
C THR A 142 -12.17 -23.90 -7.22
N GLY A 143 -13.34 -24.34 -6.76
CA GLY A 143 -14.09 -25.41 -7.38
C GLY A 143 -13.33 -26.74 -7.46
N GLU A 144 -13.35 -27.37 -8.61
CA GLU A 144 -12.69 -28.67 -8.82
C GLU A 144 -11.15 -28.56 -8.79
N ALA A 145 -10.57 -27.40 -9.11
CA ALA A 145 -9.13 -27.18 -9.03
C ALA A 145 -8.60 -27.42 -7.60
N LEU A 146 -9.35 -26.99 -6.59
CA LEU A 146 -9.00 -27.19 -5.17
C LEU A 146 -8.99 -28.67 -4.76
N ARG A 147 -9.77 -29.51 -5.42
CA ARG A 147 -9.91 -30.94 -5.09
C ARG A 147 -8.86 -31.83 -5.75
N ARG A 148 -8.00 -31.24 -6.59
CA ARG A 148 -6.96 -32.00 -7.30
C ARG A 148 -5.84 -32.41 -6.35
N GLU A 149 -5.24 -33.58 -6.59
CA GLU A 149 -4.18 -34.13 -5.73
C GLU A 149 -2.99 -33.20 -5.53
N ASN A 150 -2.65 -32.40 -6.55
CA ASN A 150 -1.53 -31.48 -6.50
C ASN A 150 -1.91 -30.02 -6.21
N ALA A 151 -3.14 -29.71 -5.83
CA ALA A 151 -3.61 -28.36 -5.57
C ALA A 151 -2.75 -27.67 -4.50
N GLN A 152 -2.51 -28.35 -3.37
CA GLN A 152 -1.67 -27.82 -2.28
C GLN A 152 -0.23 -27.58 -2.73
N ALA A 153 0.33 -28.50 -3.51
CA ALA A 153 1.70 -28.37 -4.02
C ALA A 153 1.84 -27.18 -4.98
N ILE A 154 0.82 -26.94 -5.81
CA ILE A 154 0.77 -25.77 -6.70
C ILE A 154 0.69 -24.47 -5.91
N GLY A 155 -0.17 -24.40 -4.90
CA GLY A 155 -0.27 -23.23 -4.02
C GLY A 155 1.08 -22.91 -3.38
N ASN A 156 1.73 -23.89 -2.79
CA ASN A 156 3.04 -23.72 -2.15
C ASN A 156 4.12 -23.30 -3.15
N LEU A 157 4.15 -23.89 -4.33
CA LEU A 157 5.14 -23.57 -5.38
C LEU A 157 5.00 -22.12 -5.84
N LEU A 158 3.79 -21.62 -5.98
CA LEU A 158 3.54 -20.25 -6.41
C LEU A 158 3.82 -19.25 -5.27
N ALA A 159 3.54 -19.62 -4.03
CA ALA A 159 3.89 -18.85 -2.86
C ALA A 159 5.42 -18.65 -2.71
N GLU A 160 6.22 -19.67 -3.01
CA GLU A 160 7.68 -19.60 -2.93
C GLU A 160 8.32 -18.67 -3.98
N GLN A 161 7.63 -18.39 -5.08
CA GLN A 161 8.18 -17.63 -6.22
C GLN A 161 7.94 -16.12 -6.17
N GLY A 162 7.05 -15.64 -5.34
CA GLY A 162 6.55 -14.27 -5.39
C GLY A 162 6.63 -13.44 -4.12
N GLY A 163 7.49 -13.73 -3.19
CA GLY A 163 7.59 -12.98 -1.93
C GLY A 163 6.55 -13.43 -0.89
N ASP A 164 6.00 -12.50 -0.08
CA ASP A 164 4.96 -12.81 0.90
C ASP A 164 3.62 -13.08 0.21
N PHE A 165 3.34 -14.36 -0.06
CA PHE A 165 2.05 -14.82 -0.59
C PHE A 165 1.17 -15.42 0.51
N GLU A 166 -0.12 -15.15 0.46
CA GLU A 166 -1.17 -15.87 1.17
C GLU A 166 -2.00 -16.75 0.23
#